data_49c8c2b01a828063cca18f0240311af1
#
_entry.id   49c8c2b01a828063cca18f0240311af1
#
_cell.length_a   1.000
_cell.length_b   1.000
_cell.length_c   1.000
_cell.angle_alpha   90.00
_cell.angle_beta   90.00
_cell.angle_gamma   90.00
#
_symmetry.space_group_name_H-M   'P 1'
#
loop_
_entity.id
_entity.type
_entity.pdbx_description
1 polymer ?
#
loop_
_entity_poly.entity_id
_entity_poly.type
_entity_poly.pdbx_seq_one_letter_code
_entity_poly.pdbx_strand_id
1 'polypeptide(L)'
;KLFKKHGLRLKALGLKDASAVTEQFVFTTNKMKHDFEINEPRYSLKKIGFADKPLSKKEMVGNHFQIKIDNASDIASQFEEHDRILNFYGYQRFGSTRPISHLIGKSLLQKNYLNAIQILLSYTSEYDKPENTELRKMMSDKSKYHEALKIIPNGMDLEKIILKEMIESDNPVKAIRALPLQIR
;
A
#
# COMPACT_ATOMS: atom_id res chain seq x y z
N LYS A 1 8.56 -16.75 5.07
CA LYS A 1 8.37 -17.77 6.14
C LYS A 1 8.16 -19.18 5.55
N LEU A 2 7.26 -19.37 4.57
CA LEU A 2 6.99 -20.66 3.92
C LEU A 2 8.23 -21.31 3.33
N PHE A 3 9.09 -20.53 2.64
CA PHE A 3 10.33 -21.06 2.10
C PHE A 3 11.28 -21.59 3.18
N LYS A 4 11.43 -20.86 4.29
CA LYS A 4 12.30 -21.30 5.39
C LYS A 4 11.81 -22.56 6.10
N LYS A 5 10.48 -22.73 6.22
CA LYS A 5 9.87 -23.85 6.97
C LYS A 5 9.64 -25.08 6.10
N HIS A 6 9.25 -24.91 4.84
CA HIS A 6 8.79 -25.99 3.98
C HIS A 6 9.54 -26.09 2.65
N GLY A 7 10.54 -25.24 2.41
CA GLY A 7 11.28 -25.22 1.14
C GLY A 7 10.50 -24.72 -0.06
N LEU A 8 9.29 -24.17 0.15
CA LEU A 8 8.36 -23.80 -0.91
C LEU A 8 8.46 -22.31 -1.28
N ARG A 9 8.73 -22.05 -2.55
CA ARG A 9 8.64 -20.71 -3.13
C ARG A 9 7.30 -20.56 -3.85
N LEU A 10 6.39 -19.81 -3.24
CA LEU A 10 5.07 -19.58 -3.78
C LEU A 10 4.98 -18.18 -4.42
N LYS A 11 4.31 -18.11 -5.56
CA LYS A 11 3.92 -16.85 -6.20
C LYS A 11 2.41 -16.71 -6.17
N ALA A 12 1.92 -15.58 -5.67
CA ALA A 12 0.51 -15.21 -5.66
C ALA A 12 0.22 -14.21 -6.79
N LEU A 13 -1.02 -14.16 -7.26
CA LEU A 13 -1.44 -13.20 -8.28
C LEU A 13 -1.63 -11.78 -7.78
N GLY A 14 -1.85 -11.61 -6.48
CA GLY A 14 -2.02 -10.31 -5.84
C GLY A 14 -1.81 -10.37 -4.34
N LEU A 15 -1.71 -9.19 -3.73
CA LEU A 15 -1.73 -9.05 -2.28
C LEU A 15 -3.16 -9.19 -1.78
N LYS A 16 -3.31 -9.76 -0.59
CA LYS A 16 -4.56 -9.89 0.13
C LYS A 16 -4.49 -9.08 1.42
N ASP A 17 -5.65 -8.67 1.91
CA ASP A 17 -5.76 -7.91 3.15
C ASP A 17 -5.21 -8.72 4.33
N ALA A 18 -4.37 -8.10 5.15
CA ALA A 18 -3.74 -8.74 6.29
C ALA A 18 -4.71 -8.95 7.46
N SER A 19 -5.80 -8.19 7.51
CA SER A 19 -6.82 -8.23 8.57
C SER A 19 -8.06 -9.03 8.16
N ALA A 20 -7.99 -9.79 7.07
CA ALA A 20 -9.10 -10.60 6.57
C ALA A 20 -8.75 -12.10 6.55
N VAL A 21 -9.77 -12.95 6.61
CA VAL A 21 -9.64 -14.36 6.22
C VAL A 21 -9.64 -14.40 4.70
N THR A 22 -8.56 -14.88 4.11
CA THR A 22 -8.36 -14.81 2.66
C THR A 22 -7.99 -16.16 2.08
N GLU A 23 -8.54 -16.47 0.92
CA GLU A 23 -8.19 -17.63 0.11
C GLU A 23 -7.73 -17.18 -1.27
N GLN A 24 -6.70 -17.81 -1.81
CA GLN A 24 -6.21 -17.50 -3.15
C GLN A 24 -5.43 -18.64 -3.76
N PHE A 25 -5.46 -18.72 -5.07
CA PHE A 25 -4.56 -19.59 -5.80
C PHE A 25 -3.13 -19.04 -5.78
N VAL A 26 -2.19 -19.94 -5.55
CA VAL A 26 -0.76 -19.67 -5.62
C VAL A 26 -0.10 -20.75 -6.48
N PHE A 27 1.03 -20.44 -7.09
CA PHE A 27 1.77 -21.43 -7.85
C PHE A 27 3.23 -21.51 -7.41
N THR A 28 3.83 -22.66 -7.68
CA THR A 28 5.25 -22.91 -7.46
C THR A 28 5.85 -23.67 -8.63
N THR A 29 7.10 -23.38 -8.92
CA THR A 29 7.92 -24.16 -9.87
C THR A 29 8.65 -25.32 -9.19
N ASN A 30 8.50 -25.47 -7.88
CA ASN A 30 9.06 -26.63 -7.19
C ASN A 30 8.36 -27.92 -7.69
N LYS A 31 9.14 -28.90 -8.11
CA LYS A 31 8.60 -30.22 -8.51
C LYS A 31 8.08 -30.95 -7.28
N MET A 32 6.79 -31.16 -7.22
CA MET A 32 6.11 -31.85 -6.13
C MET A 32 5.40 -33.09 -6.67
N LYS A 33 5.95 -34.26 -6.39
CA LYS A 33 5.44 -35.55 -6.93
C LYS A 33 4.18 -36.05 -6.22
N HIS A 34 3.98 -35.68 -4.96
CA HIS A 34 2.88 -36.19 -4.13
C HIS A 34 1.93 -35.06 -3.76
N ASP A 35 0.70 -35.44 -3.44
CA ASP A 35 -0.26 -34.53 -2.85
C ASP A 35 0.22 -34.15 -1.45
N PHE A 36 -0.01 -32.91 -1.07
CA PHE A 36 0.33 -32.43 0.25
C PHE A 36 -0.69 -31.42 0.73
N GLU A 37 -0.82 -31.38 2.03
CA GLU A 37 -1.59 -30.39 2.75
C GLU A 37 -0.78 -29.92 3.96
N ILE A 38 -0.70 -28.62 4.15
CA ILE A 38 -0.04 -27.99 5.29
C ILE A 38 -1.09 -27.21 6.04
N ASN A 39 -1.27 -27.55 7.31
CA ASN A 39 -2.20 -26.87 8.20
C ASN A 39 -1.41 -26.24 9.35
N GLU A 40 -1.38 -24.90 9.39
CA GLU A 40 -0.71 -24.12 10.41
C GLU A 40 -1.73 -23.17 11.06
N PRO A 41 -1.50 -22.67 12.28
CA PRO A 41 -2.48 -21.82 12.98
C PRO A 41 -2.91 -20.55 12.23
N ARG A 42 -2.08 -20.07 11.29
CA ARG A 42 -2.32 -18.82 10.56
C ARG A 42 -2.52 -19.01 9.06
N TYR A 43 -2.36 -20.20 8.53
CA TYR A 43 -2.56 -20.49 7.11
C TYR A 43 -2.69 -21.99 6.88
N SER A 44 -3.42 -22.35 5.86
CA SER A 44 -3.39 -23.67 5.26
C SER A 44 -2.94 -23.58 3.81
N LEU A 45 -2.33 -24.63 3.31
CA LEU A 45 -1.89 -24.74 1.93
C LEU A 45 -2.14 -26.16 1.43
N LYS A 46 -2.93 -26.28 0.38
CA LYS A 46 -3.27 -27.56 -0.23
C LYS A 46 -2.87 -27.57 -1.70
N LYS A 47 -2.20 -28.62 -2.15
CA LYS A 47 -1.98 -28.86 -3.56
C LYS A 47 -3.30 -29.28 -4.21
N ILE A 48 -3.70 -28.57 -5.25
CA ILE A 48 -4.94 -28.83 -5.99
C ILE A 48 -4.70 -29.42 -7.38
N GLY A 49 -3.48 -29.35 -7.90
CA GLY A 49 -3.13 -29.89 -9.20
C GLY A 49 -1.87 -29.31 -9.80
N PHE A 50 -1.74 -29.54 -11.10
CA PHE A 50 -0.66 -29.00 -11.93
C PHE A 50 -1.26 -28.04 -12.94
N ALA A 51 -0.45 -27.10 -13.38
CA ALA A 51 -0.77 -26.17 -14.47
C ALA A 51 0.34 -26.23 -15.52
N ASP A 52 -0.03 -26.16 -16.79
CA ASP A 52 0.92 -26.21 -17.91
C ASP A 52 1.79 -24.94 -17.97
N LYS A 53 1.30 -23.84 -17.42
CA LYS A 53 1.99 -22.55 -17.37
C LYS A 53 1.81 -21.87 -16.02
N PRO A 54 2.73 -20.98 -15.65
CA PRO A 54 2.56 -20.17 -14.44
C PRO A 54 1.30 -19.30 -14.47
N LEU A 55 0.62 -19.18 -13.35
CA LEU A 55 -0.54 -18.30 -13.22
C LEU A 55 -0.15 -16.84 -13.52
N SER A 56 -0.99 -16.16 -14.29
CA SER A 56 -0.83 -14.76 -14.69
C SER A 56 -1.96 -13.89 -14.14
N LYS A 57 -1.66 -12.63 -13.80
CA LYS A 57 -2.69 -11.66 -13.41
C LYS A 57 -3.76 -11.45 -14.49
N LYS A 58 -3.44 -11.70 -15.76
CA LYS A 58 -4.38 -11.62 -16.87
C LYS A 58 -5.46 -12.69 -16.85
N GLU A 59 -5.21 -13.79 -16.13
CA GLU A 59 -6.14 -14.93 -16.00
C GLU A 59 -7.03 -14.78 -14.76
N MET A 60 -6.80 -13.77 -13.93
CA MET A 60 -7.62 -13.49 -12.76
C MET A 60 -8.94 -12.85 -13.20
N VAL A 61 -10.04 -13.57 -13.03
CA VAL A 61 -11.39 -13.09 -13.35
C VAL A 61 -11.85 -12.00 -12.39
N GLY A 62 -11.47 -12.08 -11.12
CA GLY A 62 -11.84 -11.10 -10.11
C GLY A 62 -11.51 -11.57 -8.70
N ASN A 63 -12.05 -10.84 -7.74
CA ASN A 63 -12.04 -11.20 -6.33
C ASN A 63 -13.49 -11.35 -5.85
N HIS A 64 -13.73 -12.40 -5.05
CA HIS A 64 -14.97 -12.55 -4.32
C HIS A 64 -14.78 -11.99 -2.91
N PHE A 65 -15.72 -11.16 -2.45
CA PHE A 65 -15.71 -10.59 -1.10
C PHE A 65 -16.95 -11.05 -0.36
N GLN A 66 -16.75 -11.45 0.90
CA GLN A 66 -17.82 -11.64 1.86
C GLN A 66 -17.54 -10.73 3.03
N ILE A 67 -18.41 -9.73 3.23
CA ILE A 67 -18.24 -8.70 4.26
C ILE A 67 -19.37 -8.88 5.27
N LYS A 68 -19.01 -9.15 6.52
CA LYS A 68 -19.95 -9.17 7.64
C LYS A 68 -19.95 -7.80 8.28
N ILE A 69 -21.13 -7.20 8.39
CA ILE A 69 -21.35 -5.91 9.05
C ILE A 69 -22.24 -6.17 10.27
N ASP A 70 -21.71 -5.90 11.45
CA ASP A 70 -22.44 -6.03 12.70
C ASP A 70 -23.24 -4.74 13.00
N ASN A 71 -24.38 -4.87 13.65
CA ASN A 71 -25.28 -3.76 14.05
C ASN A 71 -25.78 -2.91 12.88
N ALA A 72 -26.05 -3.52 11.73
CA ALA A 72 -26.47 -2.84 10.50
C ALA A 72 -27.95 -3.03 10.14
N SER A 73 -28.81 -3.51 11.07
CA SER A 73 -30.21 -3.85 10.79
C SER A 73 -31.01 -2.73 10.12
N ASP A 74 -30.86 -1.49 10.59
CA ASP A 74 -31.60 -0.35 10.09
C ASP A 74 -31.08 0.19 8.75
N ILE A 75 -29.80 -0.13 8.44
CA ILE A 75 -29.15 0.28 7.19
C ILE A 75 -29.39 -0.77 6.10
N ALA A 76 -29.49 -2.04 6.46
CA ALA A 76 -29.66 -3.13 5.51
C ALA A 76 -30.94 -3.02 4.71
N SER A 77 -32.08 -2.70 5.37
CA SER A 77 -33.36 -2.52 4.71
C SER A 77 -33.36 -1.35 3.73
N GLN A 78 -32.71 -0.24 4.10
CA GLN A 78 -32.55 0.92 3.19
C GLN A 78 -31.66 0.58 1.98
N PHE A 79 -30.66 -0.29 2.19
CA PHE A 79 -29.74 -0.70 1.13
C PHE A 79 -30.41 -1.61 0.09
N GLU A 80 -31.33 -2.48 0.52
CA GLU A 80 -32.09 -3.38 -0.37
C GLU A 80 -33.00 -2.62 -1.35
N GLU A 81 -33.38 -1.38 -1.04
CA GLU A 81 -34.18 -0.52 -1.92
C GLU A 81 -33.37 0.03 -3.11
N HIS A 82 -32.06 -0.11 -3.12
CA HIS A 82 -31.18 0.45 -4.14
C HIS A 82 -30.61 -0.63 -5.06
N ASP A 83 -30.99 -0.60 -6.34
CA ASP A 83 -30.41 -1.45 -7.39
C ASP A 83 -28.96 -1.11 -7.69
N ARG A 84 -28.53 0.10 -7.39
CA ARG A 84 -27.19 0.62 -7.70
C ARG A 84 -26.72 1.55 -6.61
N ILE A 85 -25.43 1.44 -6.30
CA ILE A 85 -24.72 2.37 -5.41
C ILE A 85 -23.61 3.06 -6.17
N LEU A 86 -23.37 4.32 -5.83
CA LEU A 86 -22.24 5.07 -6.36
C LEU A 86 -20.96 4.52 -5.76
N ASN A 87 -19.94 4.32 -6.60
CA ASN A 87 -18.64 3.82 -6.19
C ASN A 87 -17.81 4.96 -5.60
N PHE A 88 -18.08 5.34 -4.36
CA PHE A 88 -17.30 6.33 -3.63
C PHE A 88 -16.03 5.71 -3.07
N TYR A 89 -14.95 6.46 -3.15
CA TYR A 89 -13.70 6.13 -2.47
C TYR A 89 -13.64 6.88 -1.13
N GLY A 90 -13.38 6.13 -0.04
CA GLY A 90 -13.08 6.73 1.25
C GLY A 90 -11.63 7.27 1.33
N TYR A 91 -11.31 7.85 2.46
CA TYR A 91 -9.99 8.47 2.72
C TYR A 91 -8.81 7.52 2.49
N GLN A 92 -8.98 6.21 2.69
CA GLN A 92 -7.94 5.22 2.46
C GLN A 92 -7.35 5.29 1.04
N ARG A 93 -8.16 5.67 0.03
CA ARG A 93 -7.72 5.84 -1.36
C ARG A 93 -6.72 6.98 -1.51
N PHE A 94 -6.84 8.00 -0.69
CA PHE A 94 -6.04 9.24 -0.74
C PHE A 94 -5.00 9.32 0.37
N GLY A 95 -4.92 8.30 1.23
CA GLY A 95 -4.08 8.22 2.41
C GLY A 95 -4.92 8.23 3.70
N SER A 96 -4.88 7.15 4.50
CA SER A 96 -5.72 6.98 5.68
C SER A 96 -5.39 7.99 6.79
N THR A 97 -4.12 8.31 6.97
CA THR A 97 -3.65 9.28 7.98
C THR A 97 -3.55 10.69 7.42
N ARG A 98 -3.11 10.80 6.17
CA ARG A 98 -2.98 12.07 5.45
C ARG A 98 -3.58 11.90 4.05
N PRO A 99 -4.76 12.41 3.77
CA PRO A 99 -5.42 12.28 2.47
C PRO A 99 -4.81 13.23 1.43
N ILE A 100 -3.53 13.08 1.09
CA ILE A 100 -2.74 13.98 0.25
C ILE A 100 -2.39 13.44 -1.13
N SER A 101 -2.63 12.16 -1.40
CA SER A 101 -2.20 11.52 -2.66
C SER A 101 -2.75 12.24 -3.90
N HIS A 102 -3.99 12.73 -3.84
CA HIS A 102 -4.62 13.49 -4.92
C HIS A 102 -3.98 14.87 -5.11
N LEU A 103 -3.55 15.53 -4.04
CA LEU A 103 -2.87 16.84 -4.10
C LEU A 103 -1.47 16.69 -4.71
N ILE A 104 -0.75 15.65 -4.29
CA ILE A 104 0.56 15.30 -4.88
C ILE A 104 0.36 14.96 -6.36
N GLY A 105 -0.59 14.08 -6.69
CA GLY A 105 -0.89 13.70 -8.08
C GLY A 105 -1.24 14.90 -8.96
N LYS A 106 -2.07 15.81 -8.48
CA LYS A 106 -2.38 17.07 -9.17
C LYS A 106 -1.11 17.87 -9.47
N SER A 107 -0.25 18.05 -8.46
CA SER A 107 1.01 18.80 -8.62
C SER A 107 1.95 18.15 -9.64
N LEU A 108 2.04 16.81 -9.63
CA LEU A 108 2.84 16.06 -10.61
C LEU A 108 2.31 16.23 -12.04
N LEU A 109 0.99 16.14 -12.25
CA LEU A 109 0.36 16.37 -13.56
C LEU A 109 0.60 17.79 -14.08
N GLN A 110 0.63 18.78 -13.18
CA GLN A 110 0.96 20.17 -13.48
C GLN A 110 2.47 20.41 -13.65
N LYS A 111 3.30 19.37 -13.51
CA LYS A 111 4.78 19.46 -13.52
C LYS A 111 5.35 20.36 -12.42
N ASN A 112 4.57 20.64 -11.39
CA ASN A 112 5.01 21.40 -10.22
C ASN A 112 5.60 20.44 -9.18
N TYR A 113 6.78 19.94 -9.47
CA TYR A 113 7.47 18.94 -8.66
C TYR A 113 7.85 19.47 -7.27
N LEU A 114 8.21 20.76 -7.18
CA LEU A 114 8.54 21.37 -5.89
C LEU A 114 7.32 21.38 -4.96
N ASN A 115 6.14 21.76 -5.46
CA ASN A 115 4.92 21.74 -4.69
C ASN A 115 4.53 20.32 -4.28
N ALA A 116 4.72 19.31 -5.15
CA ALA A 116 4.49 17.92 -4.80
C ALA A 116 5.36 17.46 -3.62
N ILE A 117 6.65 17.87 -3.62
CA ILE A 117 7.58 17.60 -2.52
C ILE A 117 7.16 18.33 -1.25
N GLN A 118 6.79 19.59 -1.33
CA GLN A 118 6.34 20.38 -0.18
C GLN A 118 5.10 19.73 0.48
N ILE A 119 4.11 19.32 -0.32
CA ILE A 119 2.93 18.60 0.20
C ILE A 119 3.36 17.31 0.91
N LEU A 120 4.24 16.51 0.30
CA LEU A 120 4.70 15.27 0.88
C LEU A 120 5.42 15.49 2.23
N LEU A 121 6.31 16.46 2.30
CA LEU A 121 7.15 16.73 3.47
C LEU A 121 6.40 17.45 4.59
N SER A 122 5.61 18.48 4.28
CA SER A 122 5.12 19.44 5.26
C SER A 122 3.63 19.42 5.55
N TYR A 123 2.82 18.73 4.74
CA TYR A 123 1.37 18.67 5.00
C TYR A 123 1.10 17.93 6.32
N THR A 124 0.42 18.58 7.25
CA THR A 124 0.00 18.02 8.53
C THR A 124 -1.48 17.64 8.50
N SER A 125 -1.86 16.64 9.28
CA SER A 125 -3.23 16.17 9.43
C SER A 125 -3.57 16.08 10.92
N GLU A 126 -4.84 16.20 11.26
CA GLU A 126 -5.35 15.96 12.61
C GLU A 126 -5.10 14.53 13.13
N TYR A 127 -4.85 13.59 12.20
CA TYR A 127 -4.56 12.19 12.51
C TYR A 127 -3.05 11.89 12.60
N ASP A 128 -2.19 12.89 12.37
CA ASP A 128 -0.75 12.72 12.57
C ASP A 128 -0.41 12.68 14.07
N LYS A 129 0.59 11.88 14.41
CA LYS A 129 1.15 11.93 15.75
C LYS A 129 1.80 13.30 16.00
N PRO A 130 1.75 13.83 17.23
CA PRO A 130 2.35 15.14 17.56
C PRO A 130 3.82 15.27 17.09
N GLU A 131 4.62 14.21 17.32
CA GLU A 131 6.04 14.20 16.94
C GLU A 131 6.21 14.32 15.40
N ASN A 132 5.33 13.67 14.62
CA ASN A 132 5.35 13.78 13.18
C ASN A 132 4.91 15.17 12.71
N THR A 133 3.96 15.77 13.39
CA THR A 133 3.50 17.14 13.07
C THR A 133 4.64 18.15 13.26
N GLU A 134 5.38 18.09 14.33
CA GLU A 134 6.53 18.97 14.58
C GLU A 134 7.65 18.73 13.54
N LEU A 135 7.94 17.47 13.21
CA LEU A 135 8.90 17.14 12.18
C LEU A 135 8.47 17.68 10.80
N ARG A 136 7.17 17.60 10.45
CA ARG A 136 6.63 18.14 9.19
C ARG A 136 6.73 19.66 9.13
N LYS A 137 6.48 20.34 10.23
CA LYS A 137 6.72 21.79 10.34
C LYS A 137 8.21 22.13 10.11
N MET A 138 9.11 21.34 10.67
CA MET A 138 10.55 21.47 10.42
C MET A 138 10.88 21.27 8.93
N MET A 139 10.32 20.22 8.30
CA MET A 139 10.55 19.92 6.89
C MET A 139 9.89 20.90 5.91
N SER A 140 9.09 21.86 6.39
CA SER A 140 8.60 22.97 5.55
C SER A 140 9.71 23.98 5.23
N ASP A 141 10.76 24.03 6.04
CA ASP A 141 11.92 24.89 5.88
C ASP A 141 13.11 24.10 5.31
N LYS A 142 13.50 24.44 4.09
CA LYS A 142 14.60 23.77 3.39
C LYS A 142 15.94 23.85 4.16
N SER A 143 16.18 24.91 4.90
CA SER A 143 17.40 25.09 5.71
C SER A 143 17.52 24.00 6.79
N LYS A 144 16.41 23.42 7.22
CA LYS A 144 16.33 22.41 8.27
C LYS A 144 16.33 20.95 7.77
N TYR A 145 16.47 20.72 6.48
CA TYR A 145 16.44 19.36 5.90
C TYR A 145 17.52 18.45 6.48
N HIS A 146 18.71 18.93 6.72
CA HIS A 146 19.78 18.13 7.34
C HIS A 146 19.45 17.73 8.78
N GLU A 147 18.82 18.62 9.54
CA GLU A 147 18.40 18.35 10.90
C GLU A 147 17.25 17.36 10.93
N ALA A 148 16.23 17.59 10.11
CA ALA A 148 15.08 16.69 9.96
C ALA A 148 15.51 15.28 9.57
N LEU A 149 16.47 15.14 8.66
CA LEU A 149 16.97 13.83 8.20
C LEU A 149 17.60 13.00 9.34
N LYS A 150 18.18 13.65 10.36
CA LYS A 150 18.81 12.96 11.51
C LYS A 150 17.79 12.36 12.46
N ILE A 151 16.60 12.97 12.55
CA ILE A 151 15.58 12.60 13.55
C ILE A 151 14.36 11.92 12.92
N ILE A 152 14.34 11.75 11.59
CA ILE A 152 13.21 11.16 10.87
C ILE A 152 12.97 9.72 11.33
N PRO A 153 11.74 9.35 11.79
CA PRO A 153 11.45 8.04 12.32
C PRO A 153 11.35 6.98 11.21
N ASN A 154 11.42 5.71 11.63
CA ASN A 154 11.09 4.59 10.76
C ASN A 154 9.61 4.68 10.34
N GLY A 155 9.34 4.36 9.07
CA GLY A 155 8.00 4.45 8.48
C GLY A 155 7.74 5.75 7.70
N MET A 156 8.68 6.71 7.72
CA MET A 156 8.68 7.89 6.84
C MET A 156 9.73 7.73 5.73
N ASP A 157 9.72 6.58 5.08
CA ASP A 157 10.76 6.19 4.10
C ASP A 157 10.75 7.09 2.85
N LEU A 158 9.56 7.54 2.42
CA LEU A 158 9.42 8.41 1.26
C LEU A 158 9.98 9.79 1.54
N GLU A 159 9.63 10.36 2.68
CA GLU A 159 10.15 11.64 3.15
C GLU A 159 11.68 11.58 3.27
N LYS A 160 12.20 10.49 3.81
CA LYS A 160 13.64 10.27 3.94
C LYS A 160 14.38 10.24 2.60
N ILE A 161 13.79 9.58 1.59
CA ILE A 161 14.36 9.53 0.23
C ILE A 161 14.37 10.93 -0.38
N ILE A 162 13.25 11.66 -0.29
CA ILE A 162 13.12 13.01 -0.82
C ILE A 162 14.09 13.97 -0.14
N LEU A 163 14.19 13.93 1.20
CA LEU A 163 15.12 14.82 1.92
C LEU A 163 16.56 14.60 1.48
N LYS A 164 17.00 13.32 1.39
CA LYS A 164 18.35 12.99 0.95
C LYS A 164 18.64 13.57 -0.44
N GLU A 165 17.77 13.29 -1.40
CA GLU A 165 17.98 13.74 -2.77
C GLU A 165 17.92 15.26 -2.89
N MET A 166 17.05 15.93 -2.15
CA MET A 166 16.98 17.40 -2.13
C MET A 166 18.20 18.04 -1.48
N ILE A 167 18.78 17.40 -0.46
CA ILE A 167 20.05 17.85 0.16
C ILE A 167 21.22 17.69 -0.83
N GLU A 168 21.27 16.58 -1.55
CA GLU A 168 22.39 16.23 -2.43
C GLU A 168 22.37 17.00 -3.76
N SER A 169 21.19 17.10 -4.38
CA SER A 169 21.09 17.62 -5.75
C SER A 169 20.32 18.93 -5.90
N ASP A 170 19.56 19.32 -4.90
CA ASP A 170 18.59 20.43 -4.95
C ASP A 170 17.67 20.38 -6.19
N ASN A 171 17.37 19.18 -6.66
CA ASN A 171 16.61 18.97 -7.88
C ASN A 171 15.31 18.22 -7.62
N PRO A 172 14.15 18.93 -7.66
CA PRO A 172 12.86 18.29 -7.39
C PRO A 172 12.51 17.12 -8.33
N VAL A 173 12.93 17.18 -9.58
CA VAL A 173 12.67 16.11 -10.56
C VAL A 173 13.46 14.86 -10.20
N LYS A 174 14.73 15.02 -9.80
CA LYS A 174 15.54 13.89 -9.32
C LYS A 174 14.95 13.31 -8.05
N ALA A 175 14.53 14.13 -7.10
CA ALA A 175 13.94 13.69 -5.85
C ALA A 175 12.67 12.85 -6.09
N ILE A 176 11.77 13.27 -6.97
CA ILE A 176 10.59 12.48 -7.34
C ILE A 176 11.01 11.18 -8.06
N ARG A 177 12.02 11.21 -8.92
CA ARG A 177 12.50 10.01 -9.61
C ARG A 177 13.20 9.00 -8.69
N ALA A 178 13.70 9.43 -7.55
CA ALA A 178 14.29 8.55 -6.54
C ALA A 178 13.25 7.71 -5.79
N LEU A 179 11.98 8.12 -5.80
CA LEU A 179 10.89 7.34 -5.18
C LEU A 179 10.68 6.00 -5.89
N PRO A 180 10.20 4.95 -5.16
CA PRO A 180 9.84 3.66 -5.76
C PRO A 180 8.82 3.80 -6.89
N LEU A 181 8.92 2.95 -7.93
CA LEU A 181 8.06 2.99 -9.12
C LEU A 181 6.55 2.93 -8.83
N GLN A 182 6.17 2.27 -7.72
CA GLN A 182 4.76 2.15 -7.32
C GLN A 182 4.14 3.49 -6.86
N ILE A 183 4.96 4.52 -6.68
CA ILE A 183 4.57 5.81 -6.09
C ILE A 183 4.77 6.97 -7.06
N ARG A 184 5.54 6.75 -8.13
CA ARG A 184 5.79 7.73 -9.21
C ARG A 184 4.60 7.93 -10.12
#